data_2de29694ad498f91a888aecf41ec5cfe
#
_entry.id   2de29694ad498f91a888aecf41ec5cfe
#
_cell.length_a   1.000
_cell.length_b   1.000
_cell.length_c   1.000
_cell.angle_alpha   90.00
_cell.angle_beta   90.00
_cell.angle_gamma   90.00
#
_symmetry.space_group_name_H-M   'P 1'
#
loop_
_entity.id
_entity.type
_entity.pdbx_description
1 polymer ?
#
loop_
_entity_poly.entity_id
_entity_poly.type
_entity_poly.pdbx_seq_one_letter_code
_entity_poly.pdbx_strand_id
1 'polypeptide(L)'
;GEALPIAATFGEHVISVGSVSKCFGIPGTRIGWLINTNDRLMETFLAAKEQINICGSVMDEWIAENVLSQRQTLLPVTSIDVKARLDIVAAWVEKEECLDWVQPQAGMVCILRLNKIPTGGPTAFYNRLAEKYGVWVAPGRWFEMDDIYFRIGYGWPDLKDLEYGLEKISAALHE
;
A
#
# COMPACT_ATOMS: atom_id res chain seq x y z
N GLY A 1 -8.22 -5.90 -14.60
CA GLY A 1 -8.94 -4.69 -14.98
C GLY A 1 -8.13 -3.89 -16.00
N GLU A 2 -8.79 -3.04 -16.75
CA GLU A 2 -8.13 -2.13 -17.67
C GLU A 2 -7.27 -1.12 -16.89
N ALA A 3 -6.05 -0.85 -17.37
CA ALA A 3 -5.18 0.10 -16.72
C ALA A 3 -5.78 1.52 -16.86
N LEU A 4 -5.90 2.23 -15.75
CA LEU A 4 -6.35 3.61 -15.79
C LEU A 4 -5.29 4.49 -16.45
N PRO A 5 -5.69 5.54 -17.19
CA PRO A 5 -4.76 6.49 -17.76
C PRO A 5 -3.97 7.23 -16.67
N ILE A 6 -2.74 7.62 -17.00
CA ILE A 6 -1.92 8.43 -16.09
C ILE A 6 -2.61 9.78 -15.86
N ALA A 7 -2.79 10.21 -14.62
CA ALA A 7 -3.54 11.42 -14.28
C ALA A 7 -3.00 12.68 -14.99
N ALA A 8 -1.71 12.79 -15.26
CA ALA A 8 -1.12 13.89 -16.02
C ALA A 8 -1.70 14.06 -17.45
N THR A 9 -2.37 13.04 -18.00
CA THR A 9 -3.05 13.15 -19.31
C THR A 9 -4.36 13.95 -19.25
N PHE A 10 -4.87 14.27 -18.06
CA PHE A 10 -6.11 15.03 -17.89
C PHE A 10 -5.92 16.56 -17.96
N GLY A 11 -4.70 17.05 -18.03
CA GLY A 11 -4.41 18.45 -18.25
C GLY A 11 -3.10 18.92 -17.61
N GLU A 12 -2.62 20.08 -18.07
CA GLU A 12 -1.35 20.67 -17.65
C GLU A 12 -1.26 21.03 -16.15
N HIS A 13 -2.41 21.15 -15.47
CA HIS A 13 -2.48 21.42 -14.03
C HIS A 13 -2.42 20.14 -13.18
N VAL A 14 -2.37 18.95 -13.81
CA VAL A 14 -2.39 17.67 -13.13
C VAL A 14 -0.97 17.06 -13.12
N ILE A 15 -0.48 16.72 -11.94
CA ILE A 15 0.82 16.09 -11.73
C ILE A 15 0.60 14.63 -11.34
N SER A 16 1.25 13.72 -12.06
CA SER A 16 1.32 12.31 -11.65
C SER A 16 2.64 12.04 -10.95
N VAL A 17 2.59 11.35 -9.83
CA VAL A 17 3.77 10.92 -9.08
C VAL A 17 3.82 9.41 -9.06
N GLY A 18 5.00 8.85 -9.32
CA GLY A 18 5.22 7.42 -9.28
C GLY A 18 6.56 7.05 -8.65
N SER A 19 6.74 5.77 -8.35
CA SER A 19 8.02 5.25 -7.86
C SER A 19 8.16 3.76 -8.13
N VAL A 20 9.38 3.25 -8.05
CA VAL A 20 9.67 1.81 -8.10
C VAL A 20 9.42 1.11 -6.76
N SER A 21 9.10 1.85 -5.71
CA SER A 21 9.05 1.34 -4.32
C SER A 21 7.98 0.28 -4.08
N LYS A 22 6.81 0.40 -4.71
CA LYS A 22 5.65 -0.48 -4.43
C LYS A 22 5.45 -1.54 -5.49
N CYS A 23 5.11 -1.14 -6.71
CA CYS A 23 4.79 -2.06 -7.80
C CYS A 23 5.97 -2.95 -8.24
N PHE A 24 7.21 -2.51 -7.98
CA PHE A 24 8.42 -3.31 -8.26
C PHE A 24 9.10 -3.86 -7.01
N GLY A 25 8.61 -3.56 -5.81
CA GLY A 25 9.12 -4.13 -4.57
C GLY A 25 10.53 -3.71 -4.17
N ILE A 26 11.04 -2.59 -4.70
CA ILE A 26 12.40 -2.09 -4.43
C ILE A 26 12.40 -0.72 -3.72
N PRO A 27 11.82 -0.60 -2.52
CA PRO A 27 11.73 0.68 -1.81
C PRO A 27 13.09 1.24 -1.39
N GLY A 28 14.12 0.40 -1.29
CA GLY A 28 15.48 0.78 -0.89
C GLY A 28 16.20 1.66 -1.90
N THR A 29 15.86 1.61 -3.18
CA THR A 29 16.48 2.42 -4.24
C THR A 29 16.14 3.91 -4.16
N ARG A 30 15.12 4.30 -3.42
CA ARG A 30 14.71 5.70 -3.24
C ARG A 30 14.46 6.46 -4.56
N ILE A 31 14.00 5.78 -5.61
CA ILE A 31 13.72 6.38 -6.94
C ILE A 31 12.21 6.55 -7.12
N GLY A 32 11.86 7.77 -7.52
CA GLY A 32 10.53 8.16 -7.92
C GLY A 32 10.60 9.23 -9.02
N TRP A 33 9.48 9.52 -9.60
CA TRP A 33 9.33 10.51 -10.65
C TRP A 33 8.03 11.28 -10.52
N LEU A 34 7.99 12.43 -11.13
CA LEU A 34 6.78 13.15 -11.41
C LEU A 34 6.63 13.38 -12.92
N ILE A 35 5.41 13.42 -13.39
CA ILE A 35 5.05 13.60 -14.80
C ILE A 35 4.05 14.75 -14.89
N ASN A 36 4.32 15.68 -15.76
CA ASN A 36 3.40 16.73 -16.15
C ASN A 36 3.64 17.09 -17.63
N THR A 37 2.65 17.64 -18.29
CA THR A 37 2.73 18.04 -19.71
C THR A 37 3.05 19.52 -19.92
N ASN A 38 3.20 20.29 -18.85
CA ASN A 38 3.55 21.72 -18.89
C ASN A 38 5.05 21.88 -18.70
N ASP A 39 5.76 22.24 -19.77
CA ASP A 39 7.22 22.40 -19.77
C ASP A 39 7.71 23.40 -18.73
N ARG A 40 7.00 24.51 -18.53
CA ARG A 40 7.35 25.52 -17.52
C ARG A 40 7.29 24.97 -16.10
N LEU A 41 6.30 24.14 -15.79
CA LEU A 41 6.24 23.46 -14.50
C LEU A 41 7.36 22.44 -14.36
N MET A 42 7.67 21.69 -15.42
CA MET A 42 8.78 20.72 -15.40
C MET A 42 10.13 21.40 -15.17
N GLU A 43 10.39 22.57 -15.81
CA GLU A 43 11.59 23.38 -15.54
C GLU A 43 11.64 23.86 -14.08
N THR A 44 10.51 24.29 -13.53
CA THR A 44 10.41 24.71 -12.12
C THR A 44 10.71 23.55 -11.17
N PHE A 45 10.21 22.35 -11.45
CA PHE A 45 10.49 21.17 -10.65
C PHE A 45 11.93 20.72 -10.76
N LEU A 46 12.54 20.84 -11.94
CA LEU A 46 13.97 20.55 -12.12
C LEU A 46 14.83 21.50 -11.29
N ALA A 47 14.55 22.80 -11.37
CA ALA A 47 15.26 23.81 -10.56
C ALA A 47 15.08 23.56 -9.05
N ALA A 48 13.88 23.19 -8.60
CA ALA A 48 13.63 22.84 -7.21
C ALA A 48 14.39 21.57 -6.79
N LYS A 49 14.41 20.53 -7.65
CA LYS A 49 15.19 19.31 -7.42
C LYS A 49 16.68 19.62 -7.23
N GLU A 50 17.24 20.47 -8.04
CA GLU A 50 18.66 20.88 -7.95
C GLU A 50 18.98 21.59 -6.63
N GLN A 51 18.03 22.34 -6.06
CA GLN A 51 18.21 22.98 -4.76
C GLN A 51 18.08 22.01 -3.58
N ILE A 52 17.25 20.97 -3.72
CA ILE A 52 16.98 20.00 -2.64
C ILE A 52 18.02 18.87 -2.68
N ASN A 53 18.32 18.37 -3.87
CA ASN A 53 19.19 17.23 -4.09
C ASN A 53 19.81 17.32 -5.49
N ILE A 54 21.00 17.87 -5.59
CA ILE A 54 21.71 18.16 -6.85
C ILE A 54 21.72 16.95 -7.79
N CYS A 55 22.08 15.77 -7.25
CA CYS A 55 22.02 14.50 -7.98
C CYS A 55 21.62 13.36 -7.05
N GLY A 56 20.96 12.34 -7.61
CA GLY A 56 20.67 11.08 -6.93
C GLY A 56 21.85 10.11 -6.98
N SER A 57 21.64 8.92 -6.44
CA SER A 57 22.55 7.80 -6.58
C SER A 57 22.47 7.23 -8.01
N VAL A 58 23.56 7.29 -8.76
CA VAL A 58 23.65 6.71 -10.11
C VAL A 58 23.37 5.20 -10.10
N MET A 59 23.76 4.49 -9.03
CA MET A 59 23.49 3.07 -8.89
C MET A 59 22.00 2.80 -8.73
N ASP A 60 21.29 3.61 -7.95
CA ASP A 60 19.85 3.46 -7.76
C ASP A 60 19.06 3.82 -9.02
N GLU A 61 19.51 4.84 -9.75
CA GLU A 61 18.95 5.19 -11.06
C GLU A 61 19.15 4.05 -12.07
N TRP A 62 20.33 3.45 -12.12
CA TRP A 62 20.63 2.31 -12.98
C TRP A 62 19.77 1.08 -12.63
N ILE A 63 19.59 0.77 -11.34
CA ILE A 63 18.69 -0.30 -10.90
C ILE A 63 17.25 -0.01 -11.33
N ALA A 64 16.78 1.22 -11.11
CA ALA A 64 15.44 1.62 -11.49
C ALA A 64 15.19 1.53 -13.00
N GLU A 65 16.16 1.95 -13.82
CA GLU A 65 16.12 1.84 -15.29
C GLU A 65 15.99 0.37 -15.73
N ASN A 66 16.83 -0.52 -15.17
CA ASN A 66 16.77 -1.95 -15.49
C ASN A 66 15.44 -2.58 -15.12
N VAL A 67 14.86 -2.23 -13.98
CA VAL A 67 13.55 -2.72 -13.55
C VAL A 67 12.44 -2.17 -14.43
N LEU A 68 12.46 -0.87 -14.73
CA LEU A 68 11.47 -0.22 -15.60
C LEU A 68 11.51 -0.74 -17.04
N SER A 69 12.70 -1.06 -17.57
CA SER A 69 12.84 -1.65 -18.91
C SER A 69 12.18 -3.03 -18.99
N GLN A 70 12.12 -3.77 -17.89
CA GLN A 70 11.49 -5.10 -17.79
C GLN A 70 10.05 -5.05 -17.25
N ARG A 71 9.44 -3.88 -17.15
CA ARG A 71 8.10 -3.69 -16.53
C ARG A 71 7.01 -4.57 -17.11
N GLN A 72 7.06 -4.87 -18.42
CA GLN A 72 6.05 -5.71 -19.07
C GLN A 72 6.10 -7.18 -18.62
N THR A 73 7.24 -7.64 -18.13
CA THR A 73 7.42 -8.97 -17.58
C THR A 73 7.19 -8.99 -16.07
N LEU A 74 7.68 -7.98 -15.35
CA LEU A 74 7.66 -7.94 -13.89
C LEU A 74 6.26 -7.59 -13.33
N LEU A 75 5.59 -6.58 -13.88
CA LEU A 75 4.30 -6.13 -13.35
C LEU A 75 3.20 -7.19 -13.39
N PRO A 76 3.05 -8.02 -14.45
CA PRO A 76 2.06 -9.09 -14.45
C PRO A 76 2.28 -10.10 -13.32
N VAL A 77 3.52 -10.49 -13.06
CA VAL A 77 3.87 -11.43 -11.98
C VAL A 77 3.48 -10.86 -10.62
N THR A 78 3.90 -9.61 -10.34
CA THR A 78 3.54 -8.92 -9.10
C THR A 78 2.02 -8.75 -8.96
N SER A 79 1.33 -8.42 -10.05
CA SER A 79 -0.13 -8.24 -10.03
C SER A 79 -0.88 -9.53 -9.72
N ILE A 80 -0.42 -10.66 -10.24
CA ILE A 80 -1.02 -11.98 -9.97
C ILE A 80 -0.82 -12.34 -8.50
N ASP A 81 0.39 -12.16 -7.96
CA ASP A 81 0.69 -12.45 -6.56
C ASP A 81 -0.12 -11.57 -5.59
N VAL A 82 -0.14 -10.26 -5.84
CA VAL A 82 -0.92 -9.32 -5.02
C VAL A 82 -2.43 -9.61 -5.10
N LYS A 83 -2.92 -9.98 -6.28
CA LYS A 83 -4.34 -10.36 -6.42
C LYS A 83 -4.66 -11.62 -5.62
N ALA A 84 -3.84 -12.66 -5.68
CA ALA A 84 -4.06 -13.87 -4.91
C ALA A 84 -4.12 -13.59 -3.40
N ARG A 85 -3.27 -12.70 -2.89
CA ARG A 85 -3.29 -12.26 -1.49
C ARG A 85 -4.53 -11.46 -1.15
N LEU A 86 -4.98 -10.57 -2.05
CA LEU A 86 -6.23 -9.84 -1.88
C LEU A 86 -7.43 -10.78 -1.83
N ASP A 87 -7.45 -11.84 -2.66
CA ASP A 87 -8.53 -12.84 -2.66
C ASP A 87 -8.60 -13.60 -1.33
N ILE A 88 -7.45 -13.90 -0.69
CA ILE A 88 -7.39 -14.48 0.67
C ILE A 88 -8.01 -13.52 1.69
N VAL A 89 -7.61 -12.24 1.66
CA VAL A 89 -8.16 -11.21 2.56
C VAL A 89 -9.67 -11.06 2.35
N ALA A 90 -10.12 -11.02 1.08
CA ALA A 90 -11.54 -10.89 0.76
C ALA A 90 -12.36 -12.05 1.30
N ALA A 91 -11.89 -13.28 1.09
CA ALA A 91 -12.55 -14.49 1.60
C ALA A 91 -12.56 -14.55 3.14
N TRP A 92 -11.57 -13.95 3.79
CA TRP A 92 -11.54 -13.81 5.24
C TRP A 92 -12.53 -12.77 5.73
N VAL A 93 -12.56 -11.56 5.14
CA VAL A 93 -13.51 -10.49 5.53
C VAL A 93 -14.95 -10.93 5.34
N GLU A 94 -15.26 -11.69 4.27
CA GLU A 94 -16.61 -12.21 4.01
C GLU A 94 -17.13 -13.12 5.14
N LYS A 95 -16.22 -13.77 5.88
CA LYS A 95 -16.57 -14.65 7.01
C LYS A 95 -16.62 -13.92 8.35
N GLU A 96 -16.07 -12.71 8.43
CA GLU A 96 -15.94 -11.94 9.67
C GLU A 96 -17.11 -10.97 9.86
N GLU A 97 -18.11 -11.38 10.65
CA GLU A 97 -19.26 -10.52 10.97
C GLU A 97 -18.92 -9.23 11.73
N CYS A 98 -17.72 -9.17 12.32
CA CYS A 98 -17.25 -8.00 13.07
C CYS A 98 -16.59 -6.93 12.23
N LEU A 99 -16.38 -7.20 10.94
CA LEU A 99 -15.64 -6.34 10.03
C LEU A 99 -16.47 -5.90 8.83
N ASP A 100 -16.10 -4.75 8.31
CA ASP A 100 -16.57 -4.21 7.04
C ASP A 100 -15.43 -3.53 6.31
N TRP A 101 -15.53 -3.39 4.99
CA TRP A 101 -14.54 -2.71 4.19
C TRP A 101 -15.07 -2.26 2.84
N VAL A 102 -14.35 -1.34 2.22
CA VAL A 102 -14.45 -1.12 0.79
C VAL A 102 -13.35 -1.95 0.14
N GLN A 103 -13.74 -3.00 -0.58
CA GLN A 103 -12.78 -3.89 -1.23
C GLN A 103 -11.89 -3.11 -2.20
N PRO A 104 -10.55 -3.17 -2.06
CA PRO A 104 -9.64 -2.50 -2.97
C PRO A 104 -9.72 -3.09 -4.38
N GLN A 105 -9.68 -2.23 -5.39
CA GLN A 105 -9.55 -2.66 -6.78
C GLN A 105 -8.09 -2.89 -7.17
N ALA A 106 -7.16 -2.29 -6.42
CA ALA A 106 -5.71 -2.38 -6.63
C ALA A 106 -4.95 -1.98 -5.36
N GLY A 107 -3.64 -2.16 -5.36
CA GLY A 107 -2.76 -1.81 -4.24
C GLY A 107 -2.41 -3.02 -3.38
N MET A 108 -1.74 -2.76 -2.27
CA MET A 108 -1.15 -3.77 -1.38
C MET A 108 -1.63 -3.65 0.06
N VAL A 109 -2.56 -2.75 0.30
CA VAL A 109 -3.11 -2.44 1.62
C VAL A 109 -4.62 -2.27 1.54
N CYS A 110 -5.32 -2.53 2.63
CA CYS A 110 -6.73 -2.20 2.76
C CYS A 110 -7.01 -1.60 4.13
N ILE A 111 -8.10 -0.85 4.22
CA ILE A 111 -8.65 -0.33 5.47
C ILE A 111 -9.89 -1.15 5.81
N LEU A 112 -9.91 -1.67 7.01
CA LEU A 112 -11.00 -2.41 7.61
C LEU A 112 -11.68 -1.54 8.66
N ARG A 113 -12.97 -1.76 8.87
CA ARG A 113 -13.77 -1.10 9.89
C ARG A 113 -14.34 -2.14 10.84
N LEU A 114 -14.24 -1.87 12.13
CA LEU A 114 -14.93 -2.62 13.16
C LEU A 114 -16.43 -2.30 13.14
N ASN A 115 -17.28 -3.26 12.78
CA ASN A 115 -18.74 -3.14 12.85
C ASN A 115 -19.25 -3.40 14.27
N LYS A 116 -18.56 -4.32 14.98
CA LYS A 116 -18.79 -4.62 16.38
C LYS A 116 -17.54 -4.22 17.15
N ILE A 117 -17.71 -3.48 18.22
CA ILE A 117 -16.59 -3.05 19.05
C ILE A 117 -16.17 -4.22 19.93
N PRO A 118 -14.90 -4.68 19.85
CA PRO A 118 -14.39 -5.75 20.69
C PRO A 118 -14.42 -5.39 22.19
N THR A 119 -14.38 -6.38 23.04
CA THR A 119 -14.33 -6.20 24.51
C THR A 119 -13.19 -5.26 24.92
N GLY A 120 -13.50 -4.24 25.69
CA GLY A 120 -12.57 -3.22 26.13
C GLY A 120 -12.28 -2.11 25.10
N GLY A 121 -12.95 -2.13 23.95
CA GLY A 121 -12.83 -1.12 22.90
C GLY A 121 -11.68 -1.35 21.93
N PRO A 122 -11.53 -0.47 20.93
CA PRO A 122 -10.50 -0.61 19.89
C PRO A 122 -9.07 -0.64 20.44
N THR A 123 -8.76 0.15 21.44
CA THR A 123 -7.42 0.17 22.07
C THR A 123 -7.06 -1.17 22.69
N ALA A 124 -8.01 -1.80 23.42
CA ALA A 124 -7.78 -3.11 24.01
C ALA A 124 -7.61 -4.19 22.93
N PHE A 125 -8.34 -4.11 21.82
CA PHE A 125 -8.16 -4.96 20.66
C PHE A 125 -6.73 -4.86 20.08
N TYR A 126 -6.21 -3.64 19.85
CA TYR A 126 -4.85 -3.45 19.33
C TYR A 126 -3.77 -3.95 20.30
N ASN A 127 -3.93 -3.71 21.61
CA ASN A 127 -3.01 -4.21 22.62
C ASN A 127 -3.01 -5.75 22.66
N ARG A 128 -4.18 -6.35 22.59
CA ARG A 128 -4.34 -7.81 22.53
C ARG A 128 -3.65 -8.43 21.32
N LEU A 129 -3.84 -7.81 20.13
CA LEU A 129 -3.15 -8.23 18.92
C LEU A 129 -1.63 -8.20 19.08
N ALA A 130 -1.10 -7.10 19.59
CA ALA A 130 0.33 -6.91 19.73
C ALA A 130 0.93 -7.80 20.83
N GLU A 131 0.35 -7.79 22.05
CA GLU A 131 0.93 -8.40 23.24
C GLU A 131 0.69 -9.91 23.32
N LYS A 132 -0.50 -10.36 22.94
CA LYS A 132 -0.88 -11.77 23.02
C LYS A 132 -0.55 -12.55 21.75
N TYR A 133 -0.77 -11.95 20.60
CA TYR A 133 -0.66 -12.63 19.31
C TYR A 133 0.57 -12.25 18.48
N GLY A 134 1.29 -11.20 18.88
CA GLY A 134 2.47 -10.70 18.14
C GLY A 134 2.14 -10.15 16.75
N VAL A 135 0.88 -9.75 16.53
CA VAL A 135 0.40 -9.21 15.25
C VAL A 135 0.19 -7.70 15.37
N TRP A 136 0.71 -6.97 14.40
CA TRP A 136 0.62 -5.51 14.34
C TRP A 136 -0.18 -5.06 13.14
N VAL A 137 -1.17 -4.20 13.41
CA VAL A 137 -1.95 -3.50 12.39
C VAL A 137 -1.82 -2.00 12.61
N ALA A 138 -2.05 -1.21 11.58
CA ALA A 138 -1.98 0.25 11.70
C ALA A 138 -3.35 0.82 12.09
N PRO A 139 -3.54 1.32 13.31
CA PRO A 139 -4.82 1.86 13.79
C PRO A 139 -5.20 3.15 13.06
N GLY A 140 -6.49 3.46 13.04
CA GLY A 140 -7.06 4.62 12.34
C GLY A 140 -6.42 5.94 12.73
N ARG A 141 -6.07 6.14 14.01
CA ARG A 141 -5.41 7.36 14.50
C ARG A 141 -4.09 7.70 13.79
N TRP A 142 -3.42 6.73 13.15
CA TRP A 142 -2.21 7.02 12.36
C TRP A 142 -2.55 7.70 11.02
N PHE A 143 -3.82 7.73 10.65
CA PHE A 143 -4.34 8.28 9.40
C PHE A 143 -5.41 9.36 9.65
N GLU A 144 -5.45 9.95 10.85
CA GLU A 144 -6.46 10.93 11.26
C GLU A 144 -7.90 10.39 11.18
N MET A 145 -8.06 9.08 11.36
CA MET A 145 -9.33 8.37 11.37
C MET A 145 -9.64 7.86 12.78
N ASP A 146 -10.92 7.54 13.02
CA ASP A 146 -11.34 6.86 14.26
C ASP A 146 -10.64 5.49 14.39
N ASP A 147 -10.36 5.09 15.64
CA ASP A 147 -9.70 3.80 15.95
C ASP A 147 -10.59 2.57 15.69
N ILE A 148 -11.84 2.74 15.28
CA ILE A 148 -12.63 1.66 14.70
C ILE A 148 -12.13 1.25 13.30
N TYR A 149 -11.29 2.07 12.66
CA TYR A 149 -10.63 1.73 11.40
C TYR A 149 -9.22 1.24 11.65
N PHE A 150 -8.77 0.29 10.85
CA PHE A 150 -7.37 -0.13 10.85
C PHE A 150 -6.94 -0.59 9.46
N ARG A 151 -5.65 -0.35 9.18
CA ARG A 151 -5.05 -0.76 7.93
C ARG A 151 -4.26 -2.05 8.11
N ILE A 152 -4.45 -2.99 7.20
CA ILE A 152 -3.56 -4.14 7.02
C ILE A 152 -2.81 -4.05 5.68
N GLY A 153 -1.60 -4.59 5.64
CA GLY A 153 -0.81 -4.75 4.43
C GLY A 153 -0.74 -6.22 4.04
N TYR A 154 -1.17 -6.54 2.84
CA TYR A 154 -1.19 -7.92 2.33
C TYR A 154 -0.15 -8.16 1.22
N GLY A 155 0.52 -7.11 0.74
CA GLY A 155 1.46 -7.22 -0.36
C GLY A 155 2.88 -7.68 0.01
N TRP A 156 3.22 -7.65 1.31
CA TRP A 156 4.58 -7.98 1.77
C TRP A 156 4.72 -9.33 2.47
N PRO A 157 3.85 -9.73 3.42
CA PRO A 157 4.02 -10.98 4.15
C PRO A 157 3.97 -12.17 3.18
N ASP A 158 4.62 -13.28 3.52
CA ASP A 158 4.39 -14.52 2.79
C ASP A 158 2.94 -15.02 3.04
N LEU A 159 2.50 -16.03 2.29
CA LEU A 159 1.12 -16.51 2.39
C LEU A 159 0.80 -17.08 3.76
N LYS A 160 1.76 -17.76 4.40
CA LYS A 160 1.57 -18.35 5.73
C LYS A 160 1.45 -17.28 6.80
N ASP A 161 2.30 -16.25 6.71
CA ASP A 161 2.28 -15.13 7.65
C ASP A 161 1.00 -14.30 7.47
N LEU A 162 0.53 -14.14 6.24
CA LEU A 162 -0.74 -13.47 5.96
C LEU A 162 -1.90 -14.24 6.59
N GLU A 163 -2.04 -15.53 6.30
CA GLU A 163 -3.10 -16.40 6.85
C GLU A 163 -3.05 -16.44 8.37
N TYR A 164 -1.86 -16.59 8.96
CA TYR A 164 -1.66 -16.53 10.40
C TYR A 164 -2.11 -15.19 10.99
N GLY A 165 -1.70 -14.07 10.39
CA GLY A 165 -2.09 -12.74 10.84
C GLY A 165 -3.60 -12.54 10.84
N LEU A 166 -4.28 -12.96 9.76
CA LEU A 166 -5.73 -12.89 9.64
C LEU A 166 -6.45 -13.76 10.70
N GLU A 167 -5.97 -14.99 10.93
CA GLU A 167 -6.47 -15.86 12.00
C GLU A 167 -6.36 -15.20 13.38
N LYS A 168 -5.24 -14.54 13.67
CA LYS A 168 -5.03 -13.88 14.98
C LYS A 168 -5.85 -12.60 15.13
N ILE A 169 -6.12 -11.90 14.02
CA ILE A 169 -7.06 -10.79 14.03
C ILE A 169 -8.46 -11.31 14.38
N SER A 170 -8.93 -12.39 13.75
CA SER A 170 -10.21 -13.04 14.11
C SER A 170 -10.25 -13.42 15.59
N ALA A 171 -9.22 -14.10 16.09
CA ALA A 171 -9.17 -14.50 17.50
C ALA A 171 -9.30 -13.29 18.44
N ALA A 172 -8.61 -12.18 18.14
CA ALA A 172 -8.66 -10.97 18.96
C ALA A 172 -9.99 -10.19 18.85
N LEU A 173 -10.73 -10.36 17.74
CA LEU A 173 -12.05 -9.75 17.56
C LEU A 173 -13.12 -10.42 18.42
N HIS A 174 -13.01 -11.72 18.65
CA HIS A 174 -14.00 -12.55 19.35
C HIS A 174 -13.70 -12.75 20.85
N GLU A 175 -12.66 -12.13 21.38
CA GLU A 175 -12.32 -12.02 22.82
C GLU A 175 -12.85 -10.74 23.46
#